data_92fbebc2b07db5e72738defaa79a4d94
#
_entry.id   92fbebc2b07db5e72738defaa79a4d94
#
_cell.length_a   1.000
_cell.length_b   1.000
_cell.length_c   1.000
_cell.angle_alpha   90.00
_cell.angle_beta   90.00
_cell.angle_gamma   90.00
#
_symmetry.space_group_name_H-M   'P 1'
#
loop_
_entity.id
_entity.type
_entity.pdbx_description
1 polymer ?
#
loop_
_entity_poly.entity_id
_entity_poly.type
_entity_poly.pdbx_seq_one_letter_code
_entity_poly.pdbx_strand_id
1 'polypeptide(L)'
;LERYLALDRDRAATAAVGAFAARRPEPRLVGERWSLDQGWSTRPERHDVALLFKIIPVIARQAPAALDILAKTPARRLVLSGSRVALAKKSSIEARERARIDRWIAEHGFVPTGERFELEEEFFVVVERPEG
;
A
#
# COMPACT_ATOMS: atom_id res chain seq x y z
N LEU A 1 12.28 10.22 -9.69
CA LEU A 1 11.78 10.17 -8.31
C LEU A 1 12.35 11.35 -7.53
N GLU A 2 11.49 12.29 -7.20
CA GLU A 2 11.91 13.48 -6.44
C GLU A 2 11.89 13.25 -4.94
N ARG A 3 10.90 12.49 -4.49
CA ARG A 3 10.69 12.28 -3.06
C ARG A 3 10.03 10.93 -2.81
N TYR A 4 10.43 10.29 -1.73
CA TYR A 4 9.80 9.06 -1.23
C TYR A 4 9.44 9.26 0.24
N LEU A 5 8.15 9.10 0.56
CA LEU A 5 7.66 9.19 1.93
C LEU A 5 7.28 7.77 2.40
N ALA A 6 7.96 7.30 3.43
CA ALA A 6 7.67 6.01 4.06
C ALA A 6 6.91 6.24 5.36
N LEU A 7 5.70 5.69 5.45
CA LEU A 7 4.86 5.80 6.63
C LEU A 7 4.75 4.45 7.32
N ASP A 8 4.98 4.43 8.61
CA ASP A 8 4.84 3.24 9.43
C ASP A 8 4.46 3.63 10.85
N ARG A 9 3.71 2.77 11.52
CA ARG A 9 3.38 2.97 12.93
C ARG A 9 4.54 2.58 13.84
N ASP A 10 5.46 1.77 13.35
CA ASP A 10 6.61 1.30 14.11
C ASP A 10 7.71 2.37 14.15
N ARG A 11 8.03 2.81 15.36
CA ARG A 11 9.04 3.84 15.60
C ARG A 11 10.43 3.38 15.14
N ALA A 12 10.75 2.10 15.33
CA ALA A 12 12.05 1.56 14.91
C ALA A 12 12.18 1.54 13.39
N ALA A 13 11.10 1.18 12.68
CA ALA A 13 11.07 1.18 11.22
C ALA A 13 11.29 2.58 10.65
N THR A 14 10.60 3.58 11.19
CA THR A 14 10.75 4.97 10.72
C THR A 14 12.12 5.55 11.06
N ALA A 15 12.69 5.18 12.19
CA ALA A 15 14.04 5.57 12.56
C ALA A 15 15.08 4.97 11.61
N ALA A 16 14.90 3.71 11.20
CA ALA A 16 15.77 3.04 10.23
C ALA A 16 15.74 3.74 8.88
N VAL A 17 14.55 4.14 8.41
CA VAL A 17 14.38 4.89 7.16
C VAL A 17 15.11 6.24 7.26
N GLY A 18 14.96 6.94 8.38
CA GLY A 18 15.66 8.22 8.61
C GLY A 18 17.17 8.07 8.59
N ALA A 19 17.70 7.02 9.21
CA ALA A 19 19.13 6.75 9.21
C ALA A 19 19.66 6.45 7.80
N PHE A 20 18.89 5.70 7.02
CA PHE A 20 19.25 5.41 5.63
C PHE A 20 19.21 6.68 4.78
N ALA A 21 18.19 7.52 4.96
CA ALA A 21 18.05 8.78 4.24
C ALA A 21 19.21 9.75 4.47
N ALA A 22 19.77 9.76 5.68
CA ALA A 22 20.91 10.61 6.01
C ALA A 22 22.15 10.29 5.16
N ARG A 23 22.25 9.06 4.64
CA ARG A 23 23.38 8.61 3.81
C ARG A 23 23.11 8.76 2.32
N ARG A 24 21.87 9.04 1.91
CA ARG A 24 21.47 9.12 0.52
C ARG A 24 20.52 10.31 0.32
N PRO A 25 21.07 11.50 0.07
CA PRO A 25 20.25 12.70 -0.06
C PRO A 25 19.36 12.70 -1.32
N GLU A 26 19.67 11.87 -2.33
CA GLU A 26 18.92 11.79 -3.58
C GLU A 26 18.55 10.34 -3.93
N PRO A 27 17.28 9.98 -4.18
CA PRO A 27 16.10 10.83 -4.03
C PRO A 27 15.81 11.14 -2.57
N ARG A 28 15.10 12.21 -2.31
CA ARG A 28 14.76 12.63 -0.94
C ARG A 28 13.85 11.59 -0.28
N LEU A 29 14.37 10.90 0.71
CA LEU A 29 13.68 9.87 1.45
C LEU A 29 13.34 10.39 2.85
N VAL A 30 12.06 10.29 3.22
CA VAL A 30 11.57 10.71 4.54
C VAL A 30 10.79 9.57 5.16
N GLY A 31 11.12 9.23 6.41
CA GLY A 31 10.36 8.27 7.21
C GLY A 31 9.58 9.00 8.29
N GLU A 32 8.28 8.75 8.39
CA GLU A 32 7.44 9.37 9.39
C GLU A 32 6.53 8.35 10.06
N ARG A 33 6.40 8.48 11.37
CA ARG A 33 5.49 7.62 12.13
C ARG A 33 4.06 8.03 11.86
N TRP A 34 3.24 7.06 11.45
CA TRP A 34 1.84 7.27 11.14
C TRP A 34 1.08 5.97 11.29
N SER A 35 -0.13 6.06 11.81
CA SER A 35 -1.03 4.91 11.94
C SER A 35 -2.28 5.15 11.09
N LEU A 36 -2.79 4.09 10.47
CA LEU A 36 -3.92 4.15 9.55
C LEU A 36 -5.17 4.76 10.21
N ASP A 37 -5.40 4.50 11.49
CA ASP A 37 -6.55 5.03 12.23
C ASP A 37 -6.52 6.56 12.39
N GLN A 38 -5.37 7.21 12.18
CA GLN A 38 -5.27 8.66 12.21
C GLN A 38 -5.92 9.32 10.99
N GLY A 39 -6.09 8.56 9.89
CA GLY A 39 -6.59 9.11 8.65
C GLY A 39 -5.58 10.05 7.98
N TRP A 40 -6.02 10.73 6.93
CA TRP A 40 -5.16 11.54 6.07
C TRP A 40 -5.26 13.05 6.29
N SER A 41 -6.08 13.50 7.26
CA SER A 41 -6.33 14.93 7.47
C SER A 41 -5.07 15.75 7.76
N THR A 42 -4.08 15.15 8.43
CA THR A 42 -2.80 15.80 8.73
C THR A 42 -1.78 15.66 7.62
N ARG A 43 -2.15 14.98 6.52
CA ARG A 43 -1.25 14.70 5.39
C ARG A 43 -1.98 14.99 4.07
N PRO A 44 -2.25 16.27 3.77
CA PRO A 44 -3.04 16.64 2.59
C PRO A 44 -2.24 16.58 1.30
N GLU A 45 -0.93 16.37 1.34
CA GLU A 45 -0.10 16.31 0.14
C GLU A 45 -0.50 15.15 -0.75
N ARG A 46 -0.60 15.42 -2.05
CA ARG A 46 -0.86 14.39 -3.05
C ARG A 46 0.45 13.84 -3.60
N HIS A 47 0.45 12.54 -3.84
CA HIS A 47 1.58 11.83 -4.42
C HIS A 47 1.18 11.24 -5.76
N ASP A 48 2.15 11.01 -6.63
CA ASP A 48 1.89 10.39 -7.92
C ASP A 48 1.54 8.91 -7.77
N VAL A 49 2.27 8.21 -6.93
CA VAL A 49 2.09 6.77 -6.71
C VAL A 49 2.19 6.45 -5.22
N ALA A 50 1.31 5.58 -4.74
CA ALA A 50 1.41 4.99 -3.42
C ALA A 50 1.57 3.48 -3.54
N LEU A 51 2.42 2.91 -2.70
CA LEU A 51 2.67 1.48 -2.65
C LEU A 51 1.98 0.90 -1.41
N LEU A 52 0.97 0.07 -1.62
CA LEU A 52 0.19 -0.57 -0.56
C LEU A 52 0.44 -2.08 -0.61
N PHE A 53 1.62 -2.48 -0.13
CA PHE A 53 2.05 -3.87 -0.25
C PHE A 53 1.53 -4.74 0.89
N LYS A 54 0.81 -5.81 0.54
CA LYS A 54 0.25 -6.82 1.46
C LYS A 54 -0.68 -6.25 2.54
N ILE A 55 -1.15 -5.01 2.38
CA ILE A 55 -1.91 -4.33 3.42
C ILE A 55 -3.41 -4.60 3.33
N ILE A 56 -3.98 -4.63 2.13
CA ILE A 56 -5.43 -4.81 1.96
C ILE A 56 -5.91 -6.14 2.53
N PRO A 57 -5.31 -7.29 2.18
CA PRO A 57 -5.75 -8.56 2.77
C PRO A 57 -5.62 -8.62 4.28
N VAL A 58 -4.56 -8.03 4.83
CA VAL A 58 -4.34 -8.01 6.29
C VAL A 58 -5.41 -7.15 6.97
N ILE A 59 -5.65 -5.95 6.47
CA ILE A 59 -6.64 -5.03 7.04
C ILE A 59 -8.06 -5.60 6.88
N ALA A 60 -8.35 -6.27 5.77
CA ALA A 60 -9.64 -6.93 5.56
C ALA A 60 -9.97 -7.96 6.65
N ARG A 61 -8.94 -8.63 7.18
CA ARG A 61 -9.11 -9.61 8.26
C ARG A 61 -9.14 -8.98 9.65
N GLN A 62 -8.29 -7.99 9.89
CA GLN A 62 -8.05 -7.45 11.23
C GLN A 62 -8.90 -6.24 11.57
N ALA A 63 -9.12 -5.36 10.61
CA ALA A 63 -9.81 -4.10 10.85
C ALA A 63 -10.52 -3.64 9.58
N PRO A 64 -11.57 -4.37 9.11
CA PRO A 64 -12.18 -4.09 7.80
C PRO A 64 -12.71 -2.66 7.66
N ALA A 65 -13.10 -2.00 8.75
CA ALA A 65 -13.54 -0.60 8.69
C ALA A 65 -12.43 0.35 8.22
N ALA A 66 -11.17 -0.01 8.43
CA ALA A 66 -10.04 0.81 8.02
C ALA A 66 -9.75 0.74 6.51
N LEU A 67 -10.40 -0.16 5.78
CA LEU A 67 -10.27 -0.24 4.32
C LEU A 67 -10.74 1.04 3.63
N ASP A 68 -11.72 1.73 4.20
CA ASP A 68 -12.19 3.01 3.67
C ASP A 68 -11.13 4.10 3.81
N ILE A 69 -10.34 4.05 4.87
CA ILE A 69 -9.24 4.99 5.07
C ILE A 69 -8.16 4.77 4.01
N LEU A 70 -7.84 3.51 3.72
CA LEU A 70 -6.89 3.18 2.65
C LEU A 70 -7.35 3.70 1.29
N ALA A 71 -8.65 3.66 1.02
CA ALA A 71 -9.20 4.15 -0.24
C ALA A 71 -8.99 5.65 -0.42
N LYS A 72 -8.77 6.38 0.68
CA LYS A 72 -8.53 7.83 0.66
C LYS A 72 -7.05 8.18 0.59
N THR A 73 -6.17 7.21 0.42
CA THR A 73 -4.74 7.46 0.25
C THR A 73 -4.52 8.53 -0.82
N PRO A 74 -3.83 9.64 -0.49
CA PRO A 74 -3.73 10.79 -1.39
C PRO A 74 -2.71 10.56 -2.49
N ALA A 75 -3.02 9.66 -3.41
CA ALA A 75 -2.18 9.35 -4.56
C ALA A 75 -3.08 9.10 -5.76
N ARG A 76 -2.58 9.47 -6.94
CA ARG A 76 -3.29 9.27 -8.20
C ARG A 76 -3.32 7.79 -8.57
N ARG A 77 -2.22 7.10 -8.37
CA ARG A 77 -2.04 5.70 -8.75
C ARG A 77 -1.61 4.89 -7.54
N LEU A 78 -2.17 3.70 -7.40
CA LEU A 78 -1.82 2.80 -6.31
C LEU A 78 -1.27 1.50 -6.88
N VAL A 79 -0.20 1.00 -6.28
CA VAL A 79 0.32 -0.35 -6.54
C VAL A 79 -0.07 -1.21 -5.35
N LEU A 80 -0.92 -2.18 -5.59
CA LEU A 80 -1.46 -3.07 -4.56
C LEU A 80 -0.80 -4.43 -4.68
N SER A 81 -0.56 -5.08 -3.55
CA SER A 81 -0.05 -6.45 -3.61
C SER A 81 -0.73 -7.37 -2.61
N GLY A 82 -0.65 -8.65 -2.90
CA GLY A 82 -1.08 -9.73 -2.04
C GLY A 82 -0.15 -10.92 -2.17
N SER A 83 -0.31 -11.87 -1.28
CA SER A 83 0.54 -13.06 -1.23
C SER A 83 0.00 -14.16 -2.15
N ARG A 84 0.91 -14.89 -2.76
CA ARG A 84 0.59 -16.06 -3.59
C ARG A 84 0.63 -17.35 -2.78
N VAL A 85 1.49 -17.41 -1.76
CA VAL A 85 1.73 -18.61 -0.98
C VAL A 85 1.68 -18.30 0.51
N ALA A 86 1.00 -19.16 1.28
CA ALA A 86 0.99 -19.06 2.74
C ALA A 86 2.30 -19.61 3.29
N LEU A 87 3.00 -18.83 4.11
CA LEU A 87 4.31 -19.20 4.65
C LEU A 87 4.28 -20.51 5.45
N ALA A 88 3.25 -20.69 6.28
CA ALA A 88 3.19 -21.83 7.19
C ALA A 88 2.73 -23.14 6.53
N LYS A 89 1.96 -23.08 5.47
CA LYS A 89 1.31 -24.26 4.88
C LYS A 89 1.75 -24.56 3.46
N LYS A 90 2.60 -23.73 2.87
CA LYS A 90 3.05 -23.83 1.49
C LYS A 90 1.90 -24.01 0.48
N SER A 91 0.67 -23.63 0.88
CA SER A 91 -0.52 -23.72 0.04
C SER A 91 -0.79 -22.37 -0.62
N SER A 92 -1.34 -22.41 -1.82
CA SER A 92 -1.71 -21.16 -2.51
C SER A 92 -2.87 -20.49 -1.79
N ILE A 93 -2.69 -19.23 -1.48
CA ILE A 93 -3.74 -18.35 -0.96
C ILE A 93 -4.07 -17.24 -1.96
N GLU A 94 -3.46 -17.31 -3.12
CA GLU A 94 -3.54 -16.25 -4.13
C GLU A 94 -4.97 -15.92 -4.53
N ALA A 95 -5.81 -16.94 -4.79
CA ALA A 95 -7.19 -16.71 -5.22
C ALA A 95 -7.98 -15.90 -4.18
N ARG A 96 -7.79 -16.22 -2.90
CA ARG A 96 -8.46 -15.52 -1.80
C ARG A 96 -7.95 -14.08 -1.66
N GLU A 97 -6.64 -13.88 -1.76
CA GLU A 97 -6.03 -12.56 -1.67
C GLU A 97 -6.47 -11.69 -2.85
N ARG A 98 -6.50 -12.25 -4.07
CA ARG A 98 -6.96 -11.53 -5.26
C ARG A 98 -8.43 -11.15 -5.14
N ALA A 99 -9.27 -12.05 -4.62
CA ALA A 99 -10.68 -11.76 -4.44
C ALA A 99 -10.91 -10.59 -3.49
N ARG A 100 -10.15 -10.49 -2.42
CA ARG A 100 -10.24 -9.38 -1.47
C ARG A 100 -9.81 -8.06 -2.09
N ILE A 101 -8.72 -8.08 -2.85
CA ILE A 101 -8.22 -6.89 -3.54
C ILE A 101 -9.20 -6.45 -4.62
N ASP A 102 -9.72 -7.38 -5.42
CA ASP A 102 -10.68 -7.07 -6.48
C ASP A 102 -11.96 -6.47 -5.91
N ARG A 103 -12.43 -6.99 -4.78
CA ARG A 103 -13.60 -6.44 -4.09
C ARG A 103 -13.34 -5.01 -3.64
N TRP A 104 -12.21 -4.76 -3.01
CA TRP A 104 -11.84 -3.42 -2.55
C TRP A 104 -11.75 -2.43 -3.71
N ILE A 105 -11.14 -2.85 -4.82
CA ILE A 105 -11.06 -2.04 -6.04
C ILE A 105 -12.45 -1.66 -6.54
N ALA A 106 -13.35 -2.65 -6.62
CA ALA A 106 -14.71 -2.44 -7.11
C ALA A 106 -15.52 -1.55 -6.17
N GLU A 107 -15.45 -1.80 -4.87
CA GLU A 107 -16.21 -1.05 -3.86
C GLU A 107 -15.84 0.43 -3.82
N HIS A 108 -14.58 0.76 -4.11
CA HIS A 108 -14.10 2.14 -4.06
C HIS A 108 -13.94 2.79 -5.43
N GLY A 109 -14.33 2.11 -6.49
CA GLY A 109 -14.37 2.67 -7.84
C GLY A 109 -13.02 2.91 -8.49
N PHE A 110 -11.97 2.26 -8.02
CA PHE A 110 -10.66 2.36 -8.66
C PHE A 110 -10.68 1.67 -10.02
N VAL A 111 -9.85 2.17 -10.95
CA VAL A 111 -9.77 1.64 -12.31
C VAL A 111 -8.45 0.91 -12.49
N PRO A 112 -8.48 -0.41 -12.76
CA PRO A 112 -7.25 -1.14 -13.08
C PRO A 112 -6.62 -0.60 -14.36
N THR A 113 -5.30 -0.42 -14.35
CA THR A 113 -4.57 0.05 -15.53
C THR A 113 -4.28 -1.06 -16.54
N GLY A 114 -4.46 -2.32 -16.12
CA GLY A 114 -4.05 -3.47 -16.91
C GLY A 114 -2.63 -3.93 -16.61
N GLU A 115 -1.86 -3.14 -15.88
CA GLU A 115 -0.51 -3.52 -15.49
C GLU A 115 -0.57 -4.50 -14.33
N ARG A 116 0.01 -5.67 -14.54
CA ARG A 116 0.08 -6.73 -13.53
C ARG A 116 1.45 -7.38 -13.63
N PHE A 117 1.98 -7.75 -12.48
CA PHE A 117 3.21 -8.54 -12.45
C PHE A 117 3.22 -9.45 -11.25
N GLU A 118 4.00 -10.52 -11.34
CA GLU A 118 4.07 -11.54 -10.32
C GLU A 118 5.52 -11.85 -9.99
N LEU A 119 5.78 -11.98 -8.71
CA LEU A 119 6.99 -12.58 -8.19
C LEU A 119 6.64 -13.98 -7.68
N GLU A 120 7.61 -14.72 -7.21
CA GLU A 120 7.39 -16.09 -6.74
C GLU A 120 6.34 -16.17 -5.63
N GLU A 121 6.38 -15.26 -4.67
CA GLU A 121 5.52 -15.26 -3.47
C GLU A 121 4.51 -14.13 -3.42
N GLU A 122 4.53 -13.22 -4.36
CA GLU A 122 3.71 -12.01 -4.31
C GLU A 122 3.20 -11.62 -5.70
N PHE A 123 1.97 -11.17 -5.77
CA PHE A 123 1.41 -10.59 -7.01
C PHE A 123 1.12 -9.11 -6.81
N PHE A 124 1.12 -8.37 -7.92
CA PHE A 124 0.93 -6.91 -7.92
C PHE A 124 -0.10 -6.50 -8.95
N VAL A 125 -0.92 -5.53 -8.62
CA VAL A 125 -1.85 -4.89 -9.55
C VAL A 125 -1.75 -3.39 -9.40
N VAL A 126 -1.89 -2.67 -10.51
CA VAL A 126 -1.83 -1.21 -10.52
C VAL A 126 -3.21 -0.67 -10.82
N VAL A 127 -3.67 0.27 -10.01
CA VAL A 127 -4.97 0.91 -10.19
C VAL A 127 -4.82 2.43 -10.16
N GLU A 128 -5.76 3.12 -10.77
CA GLU A 128 -5.82 4.56 -10.76
C GLU A 128 -7.11 5.02 -10.07
N ARG A 129 -7.02 6.17 -9.42
CA ARG A 129 -8.18 6.80 -8.85
C ARG A 129 -9.07 7.30 -9.97
N PRO A 130 -10.40 7.09 -9.89
CA PRO A 130 -11.29 7.63 -10.90
C PRO A 130 -11.20 9.16 -10.92
N GLU A 131 -11.28 9.74 -12.12
CA GLU A 131 -11.36 11.17 -12.28
C GLU A 131 -12.73 11.67 -11.83
N GLY A 132 -12.74 12.77 -11.11
CA GLY A 132 -14.02 13.30 -10.65
C GLY A 132 -13.86 14.49 -9.81
#